data_d853207f7ee15b8fbc54c4de4d5efe57
#
_entry.id   d853207f7ee15b8fbc54c4de4d5efe57
#
_cell.length_a   1.000
_cell.length_b   1.000
_cell.length_c   1.000
_cell.angle_alpha   90.00
_cell.angle_beta   90.00
_cell.angle_gamma   90.00
#
_symmetry.space_group_name_H-M   'P 1'
#
loop_
_entity.id
_entity.type
_entity.pdbx_description
1 polymer ?
#
loop_
_entity_poly.entity_id
_entity_poly.type
_entity_poly.pdbx_seq_one_letter_code
_entity_poly.pdbx_strand_id
1 'polypeptide(L)'
;MKFRLWNGCDRGLCYKAVGRQDKQLNTYDWLADVPGNAESTDLVEVQFKNTRKGYYHNVNNLDLRKGDIVAVEANPGHDVGVVTLTGRLVKLQIKKANLKSQDDIKRIYRIAKQVDLDKWQEAKSREHATMIQSRQIACLLYTSDAAD
;
A
#
# COMPACT_ATOMS: atom_id res chain seq x y z
N MET A 1 3.20 7.34 17.75
CA MET A 1 4.22 7.85 16.81
C MET A 1 3.68 7.68 15.41
N LYS A 2 3.43 8.75 14.67
CA LYS A 2 3.00 8.66 13.27
C LYS A 2 4.24 8.50 12.41
N PHE A 3 4.44 7.35 11.80
CA PHE A 3 5.46 7.19 10.78
C PHE A 3 5.02 7.91 9.51
N ARG A 4 5.68 9.00 9.18
CA ARG A 4 5.47 9.73 7.94
C ARG A 4 6.65 9.51 7.01
N LEU A 5 6.38 9.31 5.74
CA LEU A 5 7.39 9.49 4.71
C LEU A 5 7.83 10.97 4.74
N TRP A 6 9.11 11.19 4.70
CA TRP A 6 9.71 12.51 4.85
C TRP A 6 9.26 13.45 3.73
N ASN A 7 8.76 14.62 4.09
CA ASN A 7 8.16 15.57 3.14
C ASN A 7 9.10 16.06 2.03
N GLY A 8 10.41 15.96 2.22
CA GLY A 8 11.39 16.35 1.20
C GLY A 8 11.56 15.39 0.03
N CYS A 9 10.90 14.24 0.05
CA CYS A 9 11.08 13.17 -0.91
C CYS A 9 9.85 12.86 -1.75
N ASP A 10 8.90 13.75 -1.81
CA ASP A 10 7.61 13.52 -2.49
C ASP A 10 7.71 13.47 -4.02
N ARG A 11 8.80 13.95 -4.59
CA ARG A 11 8.99 14.03 -6.05
C ARG A 11 9.38 12.71 -6.72
N GLY A 12 9.31 11.61 -6.04
CA GLY A 12 9.51 10.30 -6.64
C GLY A 12 10.96 9.85 -6.88
N LEU A 13 11.95 10.72 -6.72
CA LEU A 13 13.36 10.43 -6.99
C LEU A 13 14.22 10.24 -5.73
N CYS A 14 13.63 10.25 -4.56
CA CYS A 14 14.40 10.18 -3.32
C CYS A 14 14.69 8.74 -2.90
N TYR A 15 15.96 8.40 -2.79
CA TYR A 15 16.44 7.10 -2.29
C TYR A 15 16.15 6.84 -0.81
N LYS A 16 15.84 7.90 -0.06
CA LYS A 16 15.64 7.83 1.39
C LYS A 16 14.20 7.58 1.79
N ALA A 17 13.27 7.49 0.85
CA ALA A 17 11.87 7.23 1.16
C ALA A 17 11.71 5.78 1.64
N VAL A 18 11.60 5.62 2.94
CA VAL A 18 11.33 4.32 3.57
C VAL A 18 9.97 3.80 3.07
N GLY A 19 9.95 2.57 2.60
CA GLY A 19 8.74 1.92 2.07
C GLY A 19 8.46 2.17 0.59
N ARG A 20 9.35 2.87 -0.11
CA ARG A 20 9.24 3.03 -1.55
C ARG A 20 9.49 1.70 -2.26
N GLN A 21 8.59 1.34 -3.11
CA GLN A 21 8.76 0.20 -4.01
C GLN A 21 9.47 0.67 -5.28
N ASP A 22 10.57 0.05 -5.61
CA ASP A 22 11.58 0.54 -6.55
C ASP A 22 11.14 0.70 -8.01
N LYS A 23 9.99 0.20 -8.38
CA LYS A 23 9.59 0.09 -9.79
C LYS A 23 8.38 0.93 -10.19
N GLN A 24 7.78 1.66 -9.28
CA GLN A 24 6.59 2.45 -9.59
C GLN A 24 6.67 3.86 -9.01
N LEU A 25 6.50 4.87 -9.87
CA LEU A 25 6.46 6.25 -9.46
C LEU A 25 5.19 6.55 -8.65
N ASN A 26 5.34 7.27 -7.57
CA ASN A 26 4.22 7.78 -6.81
C ASN A 26 3.58 8.97 -7.52
N THR A 27 2.28 9.07 -7.45
CA THR A 27 1.55 10.23 -7.93
C THR A 27 1.89 11.45 -7.07
N TYR A 28 2.20 12.56 -7.71
CA TYR A 28 2.48 13.83 -7.05
C TYR A 28 1.37 14.84 -7.36
N ASP A 29 0.86 15.51 -6.34
CA ASP A 29 -0.12 16.56 -6.49
C ASP A 29 0.56 17.93 -6.56
N TRP A 30 0.67 18.47 -7.77
CA TRP A 30 1.29 19.77 -8.04
C TRP A 30 0.44 20.95 -7.57
N LEU A 31 -0.85 20.72 -7.33
CA LEU A 31 -1.82 21.75 -6.97
C LEU A 31 -2.30 21.65 -5.53
N ALA A 32 -1.62 20.87 -4.69
CA ALA A 32 -2.00 20.64 -3.30
C ALA A 32 -2.09 21.95 -2.48
N ASP A 33 -1.25 22.92 -2.82
CA ASP A 33 -1.16 24.21 -2.12
C ASP A 33 -2.15 25.27 -2.67
N VAL A 34 -2.91 24.96 -3.71
CA VAL A 34 -3.85 25.90 -4.31
C VAL A 34 -5.17 25.91 -3.55
N PRO A 35 -5.61 27.04 -3.01
CA PRO A 35 -6.89 27.14 -2.33
C PRO A 35 -8.07 26.75 -3.24
N GLY A 36 -8.99 25.96 -2.73
CA GLY A 36 -10.18 25.48 -3.46
C GLY A 36 -10.01 24.13 -4.18
N ASN A 37 -8.82 23.56 -4.18
CA ASN A 37 -8.56 22.27 -4.80
C ASN A 37 -8.78 21.08 -3.83
N ALA A 38 -9.04 21.36 -2.56
CA ALA A 38 -9.26 20.38 -1.52
C ALA A 38 -10.72 19.88 -1.49
N GLU A 39 -11.16 19.16 -2.52
CA GLU A 39 -12.34 18.33 -2.36
C GLU A 39 -11.97 17.14 -1.46
N SER A 40 -12.53 17.13 -0.26
CA SER A 40 -12.42 15.98 0.63
C SER A 40 -13.17 14.80 0.03
N THR A 41 -12.43 13.80 -0.37
CA THR A 41 -13.03 12.53 -0.75
C THR A 41 -12.68 11.49 0.31
N ASP A 42 -13.63 10.63 0.62
CA ASP A 42 -13.43 9.54 1.58
C ASP A 42 -12.58 8.39 1.01
N LEU A 43 -12.10 8.53 -0.21
CA LEU A 43 -11.31 7.53 -0.89
C LEU A 43 -9.81 7.78 -0.68
N VAL A 44 -9.10 6.70 -0.44
CA VAL A 44 -7.65 6.70 -0.19
C VAL A 44 -6.99 5.60 -1.01
N GLU A 45 -5.85 5.93 -1.62
CA GLU A 45 -4.99 4.93 -2.26
C GLU A 45 -3.97 4.42 -1.26
N VAL A 46 -3.87 3.11 -1.12
CA VAL A 46 -2.93 2.43 -0.24
C VAL A 46 -2.04 1.52 -1.05
N GLN A 47 -0.74 1.59 -0.82
CA GLN A 47 0.26 0.74 -1.44
C GLN A 47 0.73 -0.35 -0.49
N PHE A 48 0.80 -1.55 -1.03
CA PHE A 48 1.32 -2.73 -0.34
C PHE A 48 2.67 -3.14 -0.94
N LYS A 49 3.14 -4.30 -0.57
CA LYS A 49 4.34 -4.89 -1.12
C LYS A 49 4.23 -5.11 -2.64
N ASN A 50 5.37 -5.07 -3.32
CA ASN A 50 5.51 -5.31 -4.76
C ASN A 50 4.67 -4.37 -5.63
N THR A 51 4.59 -3.11 -5.27
CA THR A 51 3.86 -2.08 -6.03
C THR A 51 2.35 -2.30 -6.14
N ARG A 52 1.79 -3.29 -5.44
CA ARG A 52 0.34 -3.50 -5.42
C ARG A 52 -0.34 -2.32 -4.75
N LYS A 53 -1.29 -1.72 -5.43
CA LYS A 53 -2.09 -0.61 -4.93
C LYS A 53 -3.56 -1.03 -4.82
N GLY A 54 -4.22 -0.52 -3.80
CA GLY A 54 -5.65 -0.70 -3.61
C GLY A 54 -6.31 0.61 -3.21
N TYR A 55 -7.62 0.69 -3.41
CA TYR A 55 -8.43 1.84 -3.05
C TYR A 55 -9.37 1.46 -1.92
N TYR A 56 -9.49 2.35 -0.94
CA TYR A 56 -10.22 2.07 0.29
C TYR A 56 -11.05 3.27 0.70
N HIS A 57 -12.16 3.00 1.40
CA HIS A 57 -12.99 4.03 2.02
C HIS A 57 -12.48 4.35 3.42
N ASN A 58 -12.31 5.63 3.70
CA ASN A 58 -12.04 6.16 5.03
C ASN A 58 -13.35 6.39 5.78
N VAL A 59 -14.00 5.32 6.21
CA VAL A 59 -15.32 5.38 6.89
C VAL A 59 -15.24 6.09 8.24
N ASN A 60 -14.09 6.02 8.90
CA ASN A 60 -13.91 6.57 10.24
C ASN A 60 -13.45 8.03 10.23
N ASN A 61 -13.43 8.70 9.09
CA ASN A 61 -12.96 10.07 8.92
C ASN A 61 -11.59 10.32 9.59
N LEU A 62 -10.67 9.38 9.42
CA LEU A 62 -9.32 9.50 9.94
C LEU A 62 -8.57 10.61 9.19
N ASP A 63 -7.81 11.42 9.92
CA ASP A 63 -6.88 12.39 9.31
C ASP A 63 -5.68 11.64 8.72
N LEU A 64 -5.84 11.19 7.49
CA LEU A 64 -4.84 10.43 6.76
C LEU A 64 -4.05 11.35 5.85
N ARG A 65 -2.73 11.20 5.90
CA ARG A 65 -1.80 11.89 5.02
C ARG A 65 -0.95 10.89 4.27
N LYS A 66 -0.41 11.32 3.14
CA LYS A 66 0.56 10.53 2.39
C LYS A 66 1.71 10.09 3.30
N GLY A 67 2.01 8.80 3.28
CA GLY A 67 3.04 8.17 4.11
C GLY A 67 2.55 7.59 5.44
N ASP A 68 1.29 7.77 5.81
CA ASP A 68 0.72 7.13 6.99
C ASP A 68 0.54 5.63 6.75
N ILE A 69 0.84 4.84 7.76
CA ILE A 69 0.65 3.39 7.71
C ILE A 69 -0.72 3.06 8.29
N VAL A 70 -1.52 2.32 7.55
CA VAL A 70 -2.90 2.01 7.90
C VAL A 70 -3.17 0.52 7.86
N ALA A 71 -4.09 0.08 8.72
CA ALA A 71 -4.65 -1.26 8.67
C ALA A 71 -5.96 -1.23 7.87
N VAL A 72 -6.04 -2.06 6.86
CA VAL A 72 -7.16 -2.12 5.92
C VAL A 72 -7.83 -3.49 5.94
N GLU A 73 -9.06 -3.52 5.49
CA GLU A 73 -9.82 -4.75 5.33
C GLU A 73 -9.21 -5.63 4.22
N ALA A 74 -8.98 -6.89 4.52
CA ALA A 74 -8.52 -7.90 3.56
C ALA A 74 -9.35 -9.18 3.69
N ASN A 75 -9.36 -10.02 2.68
CA ASN A 75 -9.97 -11.34 2.72
C ASN A 75 -8.86 -12.41 2.61
N PRO A 76 -8.62 -13.15 3.70
CA PRO A 76 -9.17 -13.06 5.05
C PRO A 76 -8.46 -12.01 5.92
N GLY A 77 -9.19 -11.39 6.85
CA GLY A 77 -8.63 -10.59 7.94
C GLY A 77 -8.31 -9.13 7.60
N HIS A 78 -7.12 -8.69 7.90
CA HIS A 78 -6.63 -7.33 7.67
C HIS A 78 -5.22 -7.33 7.11
N ASP A 79 -4.89 -6.27 6.40
CA ASP A 79 -3.55 -6.06 5.83
C ASP A 79 -3.03 -4.68 6.25
N VAL A 80 -1.74 -4.49 6.13
CA VAL A 80 -1.06 -3.24 6.48
C VAL A 80 -0.44 -2.64 5.23
N GLY A 81 -0.75 -1.40 4.96
CA GLY A 81 -0.23 -0.68 3.81
C GLY A 81 0.10 0.76 4.12
N VAL A 82 0.72 1.43 3.17
CA VAL A 82 1.12 2.84 3.25
C VAL A 82 0.21 3.69 2.37
N VAL A 83 -0.32 4.76 2.92
CA VAL A 83 -1.12 5.74 2.16
C VAL A 83 -0.21 6.46 1.17
N THR A 84 -0.54 6.38 -0.10
CA THR A 84 0.23 7.03 -1.19
C THR A 84 -0.48 8.23 -1.78
N LEU A 85 -1.79 8.24 -1.75
CA LEU A 85 -2.60 9.31 -2.31
C LEU A 85 -3.89 9.48 -1.52
N THR A 86 -4.28 10.72 -1.30
CA THR A 86 -5.55 11.11 -0.67
C THR A 86 -6.24 12.18 -1.48
N GLY A 87 -7.56 12.32 -1.32
CA GLY A 87 -8.32 13.39 -1.91
C GLY A 87 -8.77 13.15 -3.35
N ARG A 88 -8.92 14.23 -4.10
CA ARG A 88 -9.52 14.25 -5.45
C ARG A 88 -8.83 13.35 -6.47
N LEU A 89 -7.51 13.28 -6.42
CA LEU A 89 -6.72 12.51 -7.38
C LEU A 89 -6.98 10.99 -7.29
N VAL A 90 -7.46 10.51 -6.14
CA VAL A 90 -7.81 9.09 -5.97
C VAL A 90 -8.93 8.69 -6.94
N LYS A 91 -9.92 9.54 -7.13
CA LYS A 91 -11.01 9.31 -8.11
C LYS A 91 -10.48 9.18 -9.53
N LEU A 92 -9.51 10.01 -9.90
CA LEU A 92 -8.87 9.95 -11.21
C LEU A 92 -8.07 8.66 -11.40
N GLN A 93 -7.37 8.21 -10.38
CA GLN A 93 -6.63 6.95 -10.40
C GLN A 93 -7.56 5.74 -10.53
N ILE A 94 -8.70 5.75 -9.85
CA ILE A 94 -9.72 4.71 -9.96
C ILE A 94 -10.27 4.63 -11.40
N LYS A 95 -10.55 5.77 -12.01
CA LYS A 95 -10.96 5.83 -13.43
C LYS A 95 -9.88 5.27 -14.36
N LYS A 96 -8.62 5.64 -14.14
CA LYS A 96 -7.48 5.15 -14.93
C LYS A 96 -7.30 3.63 -14.79
N ALA A 97 -7.53 3.09 -13.61
CA ALA A 97 -7.45 1.66 -13.35
C ALA A 97 -8.65 0.86 -13.88
N ASN A 98 -9.65 1.52 -14.48
CA ASN A 98 -10.89 0.89 -14.99
C ASN A 98 -11.65 0.06 -13.96
N LEU A 99 -11.58 0.44 -12.70
CA LEU A 99 -12.38 -0.21 -11.65
C LEU A 99 -13.85 0.14 -11.84
N LYS A 100 -14.62 -0.81 -12.32
CA LYS A 100 -16.01 -0.59 -12.76
C LYS A 100 -17.03 -0.56 -11.63
N SER A 101 -16.70 -1.08 -10.45
CA SER A 101 -17.63 -1.14 -9.33
C SER A 101 -17.06 -0.48 -8.08
N GLN A 102 -17.81 0.48 -7.55
CA GLN A 102 -17.54 1.04 -6.23
C GLN A 102 -17.83 0.03 -5.10
N ASP A 103 -18.55 -1.03 -5.40
CA ASP A 103 -19.01 -2.03 -4.44
C ASP A 103 -17.87 -2.93 -3.92
N ASP A 104 -16.76 -3.01 -4.63
CA ASP A 104 -15.58 -3.77 -4.22
C ASP A 104 -14.58 -2.97 -3.37
N ILE A 105 -14.89 -1.70 -3.09
CA ILE A 105 -13.99 -0.86 -2.31
C ILE A 105 -14.13 -1.18 -0.83
N LYS A 106 -13.08 -1.74 -0.28
CA LYS A 106 -12.98 -2.14 1.13
C LYS A 106 -12.71 -0.94 2.02
N ARG A 107 -12.76 -1.14 3.33
CA ARG A 107 -12.65 -0.09 4.33
C ARG A 107 -11.27 -0.01 4.96
N ILE A 108 -10.88 1.19 5.40
CA ILE A 108 -9.76 1.38 6.32
C ILE A 108 -10.30 1.23 7.74
N TYR A 109 -9.68 0.35 8.53
CA TYR A 109 -10.07 0.16 9.91
C TYR A 109 -9.50 1.24 10.83
N ARG A 110 -8.19 1.45 10.74
CA ARG A 110 -7.47 2.36 11.65
C ARG A 110 -6.07 2.66 11.14
N ILE A 111 -5.46 3.67 11.74
CA ILE A 111 -4.01 3.89 11.62
C ILE A 111 -3.29 2.73 12.32
N ALA A 112 -2.26 2.19 11.70
CA ALA A 112 -1.50 1.06 12.25
C ALA A 112 -0.89 1.42 13.61
N LYS A 113 -1.01 0.51 14.56
CA LYS A 113 -0.39 0.60 15.88
C LYS A 113 0.98 -0.09 15.84
N GLN A 114 1.79 0.15 16.86
CA GLN A 114 3.12 -0.48 16.98
C GLN A 114 3.05 -2.01 16.87
N VAL A 115 2.04 -2.63 17.46
CA VAL A 115 1.83 -4.08 17.38
C VAL A 115 1.60 -4.57 15.95
N ASP A 116 0.88 -3.80 15.14
CA ASP A 116 0.64 -4.12 13.73
C ASP A 116 1.94 -4.02 12.92
N LEU A 117 2.76 -3.00 13.22
CA LEU A 117 4.07 -2.80 12.59
C LEU A 117 5.05 -3.92 12.95
N ASP A 118 5.07 -4.35 14.20
CA ASP A 118 5.94 -5.43 14.68
C ASP A 118 5.60 -6.75 13.97
N LYS A 119 4.33 -7.08 13.88
CA LYS A 119 3.85 -8.26 13.14
C LYS A 119 4.17 -8.17 11.64
N TRP A 120 4.04 -6.99 11.07
CA TRP A 120 4.36 -6.76 9.67
C TRP A 120 5.85 -6.92 9.38
N GLN A 121 6.71 -6.40 10.27
CA GLN A 121 8.17 -6.60 10.16
C GLN A 121 8.56 -8.06 10.37
N GLU A 122 7.93 -8.75 11.30
CA GLU A 122 8.14 -10.19 11.52
C GLU A 122 7.76 -10.99 10.27
N ALA A 123 6.61 -10.70 9.68
CA ALA A 123 6.18 -11.34 8.43
C ALA A 123 7.19 -11.09 7.30
N LYS A 124 7.68 -9.86 7.15
CA LYS A 124 8.71 -9.53 6.15
C LYS A 124 10.01 -10.28 6.37
N SER A 125 10.47 -10.44 7.60
CA SER A 125 11.70 -11.17 7.91
C SER A 125 11.61 -12.64 7.53
N ARG A 126 10.41 -13.22 7.65
CA ARG A 126 10.14 -14.63 7.29
C ARG A 126 9.99 -14.86 5.77
N GLU A 127 9.68 -13.83 5.01
CA GLU A 127 9.45 -13.97 3.56
C GLU A 127 10.63 -14.56 2.81
N HIS A 128 11.83 -14.13 3.12
CA HIS A 128 13.04 -14.61 2.45
C HIS A 128 13.28 -16.10 2.72
N ALA A 129 13.18 -16.52 3.96
CA ALA A 129 13.32 -17.93 4.34
C ALA A 129 12.24 -18.79 3.71
N THR A 130 11.00 -18.33 3.70
CA THR A 130 9.87 -19.01 3.06
C THR A 130 10.07 -19.14 1.54
N MET A 131 10.57 -18.08 0.91
CA MET A 131 10.88 -18.10 -0.52
C MET A 131 11.95 -19.14 -0.88
N ILE A 132 13.03 -19.20 -0.09
CA ILE A 132 14.10 -20.20 -0.30
C ILE A 132 13.53 -21.62 -0.13
N GLN A 133 12.78 -21.85 0.93
CA GLN A 133 12.16 -23.15 1.21
C GLN A 133 11.19 -23.56 0.09
N SER A 134 10.37 -22.64 -0.38
CA SER A 134 9.44 -22.89 -1.51
C SER A 134 10.18 -23.23 -2.79
N ARG A 135 11.29 -22.55 -3.07
CA ARG A 135 12.14 -22.87 -4.24
C ARG A 135 12.78 -24.25 -4.14
N GLN A 136 13.24 -24.64 -2.97
CA GLN A 136 13.81 -25.97 -2.74
C GLN A 136 12.77 -27.06 -3.00
N ILE A 137 11.55 -26.89 -2.48
CA ILE A 137 10.44 -27.82 -2.70
C ILE A 137 10.07 -27.90 -4.17
N ALA A 138 9.95 -26.76 -4.84
CA ALA A 138 9.65 -26.68 -6.27
C ALA A 138 10.73 -27.38 -7.12
N CYS A 139 12.02 -27.18 -6.80
CA CYS A 139 13.10 -27.87 -7.48
C CYS A 139 13.05 -29.38 -7.31
N LEU A 140 12.74 -29.88 -6.11
CA LEU A 140 12.60 -31.30 -5.84
C LEU A 140 11.44 -31.93 -6.64
N LEU A 141 10.29 -31.24 -6.69
CA LEU A 141 9.14 -31.69 -7.46
C LEU A 141 9.44 -31.69 -8.97
N TYR A 142 10.08 -30.65 -9.47
CA TYR A 142 10.44 -30.55 -10.90
C TYR A 142 11.46 -31.61 -11.33
N THR A 143 12.47 -31.90 -10.51
CA THR A 143 13.44 -32.97 -10.80
C THR A 143 12.83 -34.36 -10.73
N SER A 144 11.84 -34.57 -9.85
CA SER A 144 11.09 -35.81 -9.81
C SER A 144 10.29 -36.05 -11.08
N ASP A 145 9.61 -35.03 -11.60
CA ASP A 145 8.84 -35.15 -12.86
C ASP A 145 9.75 -35.33 -14.09
N ALA A 146 10.95 -34.78 -14.09
CA ALA A 146 11.90 -34.93 -15.18
C ALA A 146 12.60 -36.31 -15.19
N ALA A 147 12.54 -37.07 -14.11
CA ALA A 147 13.13 -38.41 -14.00
C ALA A 147 12.22 -39.55 -14.50
N ASP A 148 10.94 -39.27 -14.73
CA ASP A 148 9.96 -40.15 -15.33
C ASP A 148 9.93 -39.92 -16.87
#